data_b22b679570de3c88989121faa89a530a
#
_entry.id   b22b679570de3c88989121faa89a530a
#
_cell.length_a   1.000
_cell.length_b   1.000
_cell.length_c   1.000
_cell.angle_alpha   90.00
_cell.angle_beta   90.00
_cell.angle_gamma   90.00
#
_symmetry.space_group_name_H-M   'P 1'
#
loop_
_entity.id
_entity.type
_entity.pdbx_description
1 polymer ?
#
loop_
_entity_poly.entity_id
_entity_poly.type
_entity_poly.pdbx_seq_one_letter_code
_entity_poly.pdbx_strand_id
1 'polypeptide(L)'
;MVIKDIRPHAPVHLLIIPKKHIRSFNDITEEDRDILFNMILQAKEMARVHSMSKSGYKLGFNVERGGGQFIFHLHLHLLGGW
;
A
#
# COMPACT_ATOMS: atom_id res chain seq x y z
N MET A 1 6.50 3.71 -6.39
CA MET A 1 7.31 2.47 -6.45
C MET A 1 6.50 1.32 -5.89
N VAL A 2 6.56 0.17 -6.52
CA VAL A 2 5.86 -1.03 -6.07
C VAL A 2 6.89 -2.13 -5.83
N ILE A 3 6.86 -2.73 -4.63
CA ILE A 3 7.76 -3.84 -4.29
C ILE A 3 6.95 -4.97 -3.67
N LYS A 4 7.51 -6.19 -3.70
CA LYS A 4 6.92 -7.34 -3.00
C LYS A 4 7.29 -7.28 -1.54
N ASP A 5 6.33 -7.62 -0.66
CA ASP A 5 6.63 -7.76 0.76
C ASP A 5 7.50 -9.02 0.96
N ILE A 6 8.58 -8.90 1.74
CA ILE A 6 9.48 -10.03 2.01
C ILE A 6 8.90 -11.02 3.00
N ARG A 7 7.85 -10.63 3.71
CA ARG A 7 7.11 -11.49 4.65
C ARG A 7 5.63 -11.47 4.27
N PRO A 8 5.27 -12.10 3.14
CA PRO A 8 3.92 -11.96 2.61
C PRO A 8 2.88 -12.62 3.52
N HIS A 9 1.73 -11.93 3.67
CA HIS A 9 0.57 -12.42 4.40
C HIS A 9 -0.54 -12.88 3.45
N ALA A 10 -0.25 -12.94 2.15
CA ALA A 10 -1.17 -13.38 1.11
C ALA A 10 -0.36 -13.92 -0.07
N PRO A 11 -0.97 -14.72 -0.98
CA PRO A 11 -0.27 -15.18 -2.19
C PRO A 11 0.31 -14.02 -3.02
N VAL A 12 -0.40 -12.89 -3.07
CA VAL A 12 0.12 -11.65 -3.62
C VAL A 12 0.10 -10.62 -2.52
N HIS A 13 1.27 -10.08 -2.18
CA HIS A 13 1.38 -9.04 -1.17
C HIS A 13 2.39 -8.00 -1.66
N LEU A 14 1.88 -6.86 -2.11
CA LEU A 14 2.68 -5.77 -2.66
C LEU A 14 2.61 -4.56 -1.76
N LEU A 15 3.67 -3.77 -1.80
CA LEU A 15 3.75 -2.48 -1.11
C LEU A 15 3.85 -1.37 -2.15
N ILE A 16 2.96 -0.40 -2.07
CA ILE A 16 3.00 0.80 -2.91
C ILE A 16 3.59 1.92 -2.06
N ILE A 17 4.73 2.44 -2.51
CA ILE A 17 5.55 3.38 -1.73
C ILE A 17 5.71 4.68 -2.51
N PRO A 18 5.39 5.85 -1.92
CA PRO A 18 5.63 7.12 -2.57
C PRO A 18 7.10 7.50 -2.51
N LYS A 19 7.57 8.30 -3.47
CA LYS A 19 8.95 8.81 -3.47
C LYS A 19 9.20 9.77 -2.32
N LYS A 20 8.21 10.63 -2.02
CA LYS A 20 8.31 11.55 -0.89
C LYS A 20 8.35 10.76 0.40
N HIS A 21 9.28 11.11 1.29
CA HIS A 21 9.34 10.47 2.59
C HIS A 21 8.24 11.05 3.50
N ILE A 22 7.27 10.21 3.81
CA ILE A 22 6.21 10.50 4.78
C ILE A 22 6.32 9.38 5.81
N ARG A 23 6.52 9.73 7.06
CA ARG A 23 6.81 8.76 8.12
C ARG A 23 5.64 7.78 8.33
N SER A 24 4.43 8.30 8.46
CA SER A 24 3.24 7.47 8.65
C SER A 24 2.00 8.17 8.11
N PHE A 25 0.89 7.45 8.10
CA PHE A 25 -0.39 8.00 7.68
C PHE A 25 -0.79 9.24 8.51
N ASN A 26 -0.38 9.28 9.78
CA ASN A 26 -0.67 10.42 10.66
C ASN A 26 0.01 11.72 10.20
N ASP A 27 1.07 11.60 9.41
CA ASP A 27 1.84 12.76 8.94
C ASP A 27 1.40 13.26 7.57
N ILE A 28 0.35 12.68 7.00
CA ILE A 28 -0.22 13.13 5.73
C ILE A 28 -0.92 14.47 5.96
N THR A 29 -0.71 15.42 5.02
CA THR A 29 -1.40 16.71 5.02
C THR A 29 -2.15 16.89 3.71
N GLU A 30 -2.90 17.99 3.60
CA GLU A 30 -3.62 18.34 2.37
C GLU A 30 -2.68 18.43 1.15
N GLU A 31 -1.44 18.80 1.37
CA GLU A 31 -0.45 18.89 0.28
C GLU A 31 -0.14 17.53 -0.33
N ASP A 32 -0.38 16.45 0.40
CA ASP A 32 -0.09 15.09 -0.03
C ASP A 32 -1.26 14.42 -0.76
N ARG A 33 -2.32 15.17 -1.05
CA ARG A 33 -3.55 14.66 -1.68
C ARG A 33 -3.25 13.88 -2.95
N ASP A 34 -2.47 14.44 -3.86
CA ASP A 34 -2.19 13.81 -5.15
C ASP A 34 -1.31 12.57 -4.98
N ILE A 35 -0.37 12.62 -4.05
CA ILE A 35 0.49 11.47 -3.72
C ILE A 35 -0.38 10.31 -3.26
N LEU A 36 -1.30 10.57 -2.35
CA LEU A 36 -2.18 9.54 -1.79
C LEU A 36 -3.09 8.95 -2.86
N PHE A 37 -3.70 9.81 -3.67
CA PHE A 37 -4.59 9.38 -4.75
C PHE A 37 -3.83 8.52 -5.76
N ASN A 38 -2.62 8.92 -6.13
CA ASN A 38 -1.78 8.14 -7.05
C ASN A 38 -1.41 6.78 -6.49
N MET A 39 -1.15 6.68 -5.19
CA MET A 39 -0.91 5.38 -4.53
C MET A 39 -2.11 4.46 -4.68
N ILE A 40 -3.31 4.98 -4.47
CA ILE A 40 -4.56 4.22 -4.59
C ILE A 40 -4.76 3.74 -6.03
N LEU A 41 -4.58 4.63 -7.01
CA LEU A 41 -4.70 4.26 -8.42
C LEU A 41 -3.65 3.21 -8.82
N GLN A 42 -2.45 3.33 -8.32
CA GLN A 42 -1.38 2.37 -8.58
C GLN A 42 -1.72 1.00 -8.01
N ALA A 43 -2.28 0.96 -6.80
CA ALA A 43 -2.71 -0.28 -6.18
C ALA A 43 -3.83 -0.95 -7.01
N LYS A 44 -4.80 -0.17 -7.48
CA LYS A 44 -5.86 -0.66 -8.35
C LYS A 44 -5.29 -1.27 -9.63
N GLU A 45 -4.31 -0.60 -10.25
CA GLU A 45 -3.67 -1.09 -11.46
C GLU A 45 -2.89 -2.39 -11.21
N MET A 46 -2.19 -2.48 -10.10
CA MET A 46 -1.46 -3.69 -9.72
C MET A 46 -2.41 -4.87 -9.48
N ALA A 47 -3.56 -4.61 -8.88
CA ALA A 47 -4.58 -5.64 -8.71
C ALA A 47 -5.06 -6.18 -10.07
N ARG A 48 -5.24 -5.29 -11.04
CA ARG A 48 -5.61 -5.68 -12.39
C ARG A 48 -4.51 -6.53 -13.04
N VAL A 49 -3.27 -6.09 -12.95
CA VAL A 49 -2.11 -6.79 -13.53
C VAL A 49 -1.99 -8.20 -12.96
N HIS A 50 -2.27 -8.38 -11.67
CA HIS A 50 -2.21 -9.68 -11.00
C HIS A 50 -3.53 -10.46 -11.05
N SER A 51 -4.46 -10.03 -11.90
CA SER A 51 -5.74 -10.72 -12.14
C SER A 51 -6.62 -10.83 -10.88
N MET A 52 -6.56 -9.83 -10.01
CA MET A 52 -7.30 -9.84 -8.76
C MET A 52 -8.55 -8.95 -8.76
N SER A 53 -8.84 -8.27 -9.88
CA SER A 53 -9.95 -7.30 -9.92
C SER A 53 -11.30 -7.94 -9.63
N LYS A 54 -11.55 -9.16 -10.14
CA LYS A 54 -12.82 -9.87 -9.95
C LYS A 54 -12.87 -10.65 -8.65
N SER A 55 -11.79 -11.36 -8.32
CA SER A 55 -11.74 -12.19 -7.11
C SER A 55 -11.67 -11.33 -5.84
N GLY A 56 -11.15 -10.13 -5.97
CA GLY A 56 -11.07 -9.20 -4.87
C GLY A 56 -9.67 -9.11 -4.26
N TYR A 57 -9.47 -8.06 -3.50
CA TYR A 57 -8.20 -7.80 -2.85
C TYR A 57 -8.43 -6.85 -1.66
N LYS A 58 -7.42 -6.75 -0.82
CA LYS A 58 -7.46 -5.93 0.37
C LYS A 58 -6.43 -4.81 0.26
N LEU A 59 -6.82 -3.60 0.62
CA LEU A 59 -5.92 -2.45 0.72
C LEU A 59 -5.87 -1.99 2.17
N GLY A 60 -4.69 -1.62 2.64
CA GLY A 60 -4.58 -1.13 3.99
C GLY A 60 -3.27 -0.43 4.29
N PHE A 61 -3.36 0.54 5.21
CA PHE A 61 -2.21 1.17 5.84
C PHE A 61 -2.10 0.67 7.26
N ASN A 62 -0.88 0.32 7.68
CA ASN A 62 -0.59 0.10 9.08
C ASN A 62 -0.08 1.42 9.65
N VAL A 63 -0.75 1.93 10.67
CA VAL A 63 -0.48 3.27 11.21
C VAL A 63 0.10 3.15 12.60
N GLU A 64 1.35 3.58 12.76
CA GLU A 64 2.13 3.53 14.00
C GLU A 64 2.28 2.10 14.54
N ARG A 65 2.97 1.93 15.65
CA ARG A 65 3.22 0.61 16.22
C ARG A 65 1.97 -0.14 16.59
N GLY A 66 0.99 0.57 17.16
CA GLY A 66 -0.29 -0.03 17.53
C GLY A 66 -1.07 -0.59 16.35
N GLY A 67 -0.80 -0.08 15.15
CA GLY A 67 -1.40 -0.58 13.90
C GLY A 67 -0.51 -1.58 13.16
N GLY A 68 0.62 -1.97 13.74
CA GLY A 68 1.52 -2.93 13.13
C GLY A 68 2.50 -2.34 12.12
N GLN A 69 2.75 -1.04 12.20
CA GLN A 69 3.75 -0.41 11.34
C GLN A 69 5.16 -0.66 11.89
N PHE A 70 6.00 -1.29 11.10
CA PHE A 70 7.40 -1.55 11.47
C PHE A 70 8.38 -0.73 10.66
N ILE A 71 8.00 -0.29 9.46
CA ILE A 71 8.82 0.54 8.60
C ILE A 71 8.20 1.93 8.55
N PHE A 72 8.95 2.94 8.99
CA PHE A 72 8.43 4.31 9.10
C PHE A 72 8.73 5.14 7.86
N HIS A 73 8.22 4.62 6.76
CA HIS A 73 8.05 5.27 5.48
C HIS A 73 6.71 4.79 4.94
N LEU A 74 5.81 5.71 4.70
CA LEU A 74 4.43 5.40 4.29
C LEU A 74 4.40 4.38 3.17
N HIS A 75 3.57 3.34 3.34
CA HIS A 75 3.35 2.35 2.29
C HIS A 75 1.95 1.77 2.40
N LEU A 76 1.35 1.54 1.24
CA LEU A 76 0.02 0.95 1.13
C LEU A 76 0.17 -0.53 0.80
N HIS A 77 -0.44 -1.38 1.63
CA HIS A 77 -0.46 -2.83 1.39
C HIS A 77 -1.55 -3.20 0.40
N LEU A 78 -1.20 -4.03 -0.57
CA LEU A 78 -2.14 -4.67 -1.48
C LEU A 78 -2.01 -6.18 -1.29
N LEU A 79 -3.07 -6.82 -0.83
CA LEU A 79 -3.08 -8.26 -0.54
C LEU A 79 -4.21 -8.93 -1.31
N GLY A 80 -3.90 -10.06 -1.92
CA GLY A 80 -4.90 -10.83 -2.67
C GLY A 80 -4.34 -12.12 -3.21
N GLY A 81 -5.03 -12.66 -4.20
CA GLY A 81 -4.61 -13.90 -4.84
C GLY A 81 -5.13 -15.16 -4.14
N TRP A 82 -6.05 -14.99 -3.23
CA TRP A 82 -6.70 -16.12 -2.56
C TRP A 82 -7.63 -16.88 -3.49
#